data_6b0a5436bf210804a4361683e4b5eb12
#
_entry.id   6b0a5436bf210804a4361683e4b5eb12
#
_cell.length_a   1.000
_cell.length_b   1.000
_cell.length_c   1.000
_cell.angle_alpha   90.00
_cell.angle_beta   90.00
_cell.angle_gamma   90.00
#
_symmetry.space_group_name_H-M   'P 1'
#
loop_
_entity.id
_entity.type
_entity.pdbx_description
1 polymer ?
#
loop_
_entity_poly.entity_id
_entity_poly.type
_entity_poly.pdbx_seq_one_letter_code
_entity_poly.pdbx_strand_id
1 'polypeptide(L)'
;MLSRPSARSALALALVAAVTVSGCSTFKKKTPTLAYEERPVELLFSVGANALDRHQWADAVNYFREVERQHPYSEWSRRSILMTAYAHYESNNYAEAIADADRFITLYPGNVATPYAFYLKAICYFEQIVDVGRDQAATEQAQRSLGEVIKRYPRTEYAIDARLKLDMVQDQLAGKEMTIGRFYLRAGNPIAAIGRFRTVVARYETTSHAPEALYRLVEAYMTVGLMDEARKNGAVLGYNYPGDAWYRDAYALLTSRGLRPTLAPTGSGSGAVLPRLPFLPHRKADPALAAPPTESAGTSIAQVDGAGKAADKTAAAKAPPRKKDFLHDVLGL
;
A
#
# COMPACT_ATOMS: atom_id res chain seq x y z
N MET A 1 44.96 2.37 -49.52
CA MET A 1 46.20 2.49 -48.73
C MET A 1 45.81 2.71 -47.29
N LEU A 2 45.74 1.66 -46.47
CA LEU A 2 45.46 1.74 -45.04
C LEU A 2 46.82 1.94 -44.33
N SER A 3 47.00 3.11 -43.71
CA SER A 3 48.17 3.44 -42.94
C SER A 3 48.24 2.57 -41.66
N ARG A 4 49.33 1.83 -41.45
CA ARG A 4 49.56 1.07 -40.20
C ARG A 4 49.72 2.04 -39.01
N PRO A 5 48.99 1.82 -37.92
CA PRO A 5 49.13 2.68 -36.73
C PRO A 5 50.56 2.49 -36.16
N SER A 6 51.14 3.61 -35.73
CA SER A 6 52.50 3.56 -35.17
C SER A 6 52.49 2.83 -33.81
N ALA A 7 53.59 2.17 -33.46
CA ALA A 7 53.71 1.40 -32.21
C ALA A 7 53.36 2.21 -30.95
N ARG A 8 53.55 3.54 -31.00
CA ARG A 8 53.14 4.45 -29.92
C ARG A 8 51.65 4.61 -29.77
N SER A 9 50.90 4.58 -30.91
CA SER A 9 49.43 4.65 -30.89
C SER A 9 48.80 3.33 -30.41
N ALA A 10 49.40 2.19 -30.71
CA ALA A 10 48.95 0.86 -30.24
C ALA A 10 49.20 0.72 -28.73
N LEU A 11 50.32 1.23 -28.21
CA LEU A 11 50.63 1.21 -26.77
C LEU A 11 49.66 2.09 -25.96
N ALA A 12 49.31 3.28 -26.49
CA ALA A 12 48.35 4.18 -25.86
C ALA A 12 46.94 3.57 -25.81
N LEU A 13 46.51 2.91 -26.88
CA LEU A 13 45.20 2.24 -26.93
C LEU A 13 45.14 1.04 -25.95
N ALA A 14 46.22 0.27 -25.83
CA ALA A 14 46.31 -0.84 -24.87
C ALA A 14 46.29 -0.37 -23.41
N LEU A 15 46.90 0.80 -23.11
CA LEU A 15 46.87 1.37 -21.77
C LEU A 15 45.48 1.89 -21.39
N VAL A 16 44.75 2.49 -22.32
CA VAL A 16 43.36 2.94 -22.10
C VAL A 16 42.42 1.75 -21.91
N ALA A 17 42.60 0.67 -22.69
CA ALA A 17 41.81 -0.56 -22.54
C ALA A 17 42.07 -1.25 -21.18
N ALA A 18 43.31 -1.24 -20.68
CA ALA A 18 43.63 -1.82 -19.37
C ALA A 18 42.99 -1.05 -18.19
N VAL A 19 42.82 0.26 -18.30
CA VAL A 19 42.19 1.09 -17.25
C VAL A 19 40.68 0.89 -17.21
N THR A 20 40.02 0.61 -18.34
CA THR A 20 38.55 0.43 -18.38
C THR A 20 38.11 -0.95 -17.86
N VAL A 21 38.97 -1.97 -17.83
CA VAL A 21 38.63 -3.28 -17.27
C VAL A 21 38.76 -3.34 -15.73
N SER A 22 39.42 -2.39 -15.10
CA SER A 22 39.65 -2.39 -13.65
C SER A 22 38.48 -1.82 -12.84
N GLY A 23 37.36 -1.42 -13.47
CA GLY A 23 36.35 -0.55 -12.88
C GLY A 23 35.12 -1.22 -12.25
N CYS A 24 34.97 -2.53 -12.19
CA CYS A 24 33.76 -3.17 -11.65
C CYS A 24 34.02 -4.36 -10.73
N SER A 25 34.99 -4.26 -9.82
CA SER A 25 34.93 -5.08 -8.62
C SER A 25 34.12 -4.32 -7.57
N THR A 26 32.82 -4.50 -7.55
CA THR A 26 32.01 -4.19 -6.38
C THR A 26 32.56 -5.04 -5.24
N PHE A 27 33.45 -4.45 -4.45
CA PHE A 27 33.81 -4.96 -3.14
C PHE A 27 32.53 -5.01 -2.31
N LYS A 28 31.79 -6.10 -2.35
CA LYS A 28 30.89 -6.45 -1.27
C LYS A 28 31.76 -6.48 -0.03
N LYS A 29 31.70 -5.44 0.79
CA LYS A 29 32.29 -5.47 2.13
C LYS A 29 31.74 -6.73 2.79
N LYS A 30 32.58 -7.78 2.90
CA LYS A 30 32.24 -8.92 3.75
C LYS A 30 32.04 -8.33 5.14
N THR A 31 30.82 -8.39 5.65
CA THR A 31 30.56 -8.08 7.06
C THR A 31 31.53 -8.94 7.87
N PRO A 32 32.34 -8.35 8.75
CA PRO A 32 33.29 -9.12 9.54
C PRO A 32 32.48 -10.14 10.36
N THR A 33 32.68 -11.42 10.07
CA THR A 33 32.14 -12.49 10.92
C THR A 33 32.88 -12.46 12.24
N LEU A 34 32.16 -12.47 13.35
CA LEU A 34 32.75 -12.55 14.67
C LEU A 34 33.62 -13.83 14.77
N ALA A 35 34.82 -13.69 15.35
CA ALA A 35 35.65 -14.85 15.65
C ALA A 35 34.88 -15.79 16.61
N TYR A 36 35.03 -17.11 16.39
CA TYR A 36 34.37 -18.08 17.27
C TYR A 36 35.00 -18.00 18.68
N GLU A 37 34.19 -17.55 19.61
CA GLU A 37 34.46 -17.57 21.04
C GLU A 37 33.15 -17.99 21.69
N GLU A 38 33.17 -19.09 22.42
CA GLU A 38 31.99 -19.57 23.13
C GLU A 38 31.60 -18.56 24.23
N ARG A 39 30.38 -18.05 24.13
CA ARG A 39 29.87 -17.02 25.04
C ARG A 39 28.47 -17.40 25.52
N PRO A 40 28.12 -17.01 26.77
CA PRO A 40 26.76 -17.18 27.27
C PRO A 40 25.75 -16.54 26.33
N VAL A 41 24.63 -17.23 26.10
CA VAL A 41 23.62 -16.83 25.14
C VAL A 41 23.00 -15.49 25.49
N GLU A 42 22.78 -15.22 26.78
CA GLU A 42 22.22 -13.97 27.30
C GLU A 42 23.15 -12.79 26.99
N LEU A 43 24.47 -13.01 27.11
CA LEU A 43 25.47 -11.97 26.80
C LEU A 43 25.45 -11.64 25.31
N LEU A 44 25.46 -12.64 24.43
CA LEU A 44 25.42 -12.44 23.00
C LEU A 44 24.16 -11.68 22.57
N PHE A 45 23.00 -12.11 23.10
CA PHE A 45 21.73 -11.47 22.80
C PHE A 45 21.67 -10.02 23.32
N SER A 46 22.12 -9.76 24.54
CA SER A 46 22.12 -8.42 25.14
C SER A 46 23.04 -7.45 24.39
N VAL A 47 24.18 -7.92 23.89
CA VAL A 47 25.07 -7.09 23.06
C VAL A 47 24.41 -6.78 21.72
N GLY A 48 23.73 -7.76 21.11
CA GLY A 48 22.95 -7.53 19.90
C GLY A 48 21.82 -6.52 20.10
N ALA A 49 21.07 -6.60 21.19
CA ALA A 49 20.02 -5.66 21.55
C ALA A 49 20.58 -4.24 21.79
N ASN A 50 21.68 -4.12 22.54
CA ASN A 50 22.37 -2.84 22.73
C ASN A 50 22.88 -2.23 21.40
N ALA A 51 23.29 -3.05 20.46
CA ALA A 51 23.70 -2.58 19.13
C ALA A 51 22.48 -2.03 18.34
N LEU A 52 21.32 -2.68 18.45
CA LEU A 52 20.04 -2.16 17.89
C LEU A 52 19.69 -0.78 18.45
N ASP A 53 19.73 -0.61 19.76
CA ASP A 53 19.43 0.66 20.43
C ASP A 53 20.35 1.80 19.97
N ARG A 54 21.57 1.46 19.61
CA ARG A 54 22.57 2.40 19.06
C ARG A 54 22.49 2.58 17.55
N HIS A 55 21.49 1.98 16.88
CA HIS A 55 21.35 1.98 15.42
C HIS A 55 22.56 1.36 14.67
N GLN A 56 23.28 0.45 15.33
CA GLN A 56 24.39 -0.32 14.77
C GLN A 56 23.84 -1.62 14.15
N TRP A 57 23.04 -1.49 13.09
CA TRP A 57 22.26 -2.59 12.52
C TRP A 57 23.10 -3.79 12.09
N ALA A 58 24.26 -3.54 11.45
CA ALA A 58 25.14 -4.60 10.99
C ALA A 58 25.74 -5.40 12.16
N ASP A 59 26.12 -4.72 13.25
CA ASP A 59 26.64 -5.38 14.43
C ASP A 59 25.55 -6.18 15.14
N ALA A 60 24.36 -5.62 15.28
CA ALA A 60 23.19 -6.32 15.82
C ALA A 60 22.92 -7.63 15.07
N VAL A 61 22.86 -7.59 13.73
CA VAL A 61 22.69 -8.77 12.88
C VAL A 61 23.79 -9.81 13.13
N ASN A 62 25.05 -9.38 13.24
CA ASN A 62 26.17 -10.30 13.51
C ASN A 62 26.01 -11.01 14.86
N TYR A 63 25.66 -10.27 15.92
CA TYR A 63 25.47 -10.86 17.25
C TYR A 63 24.26 -11.79 17.31
N PHE A 64 23.13 -11.43 16.71
CA PHE A 64 21.96 -12.30 16.67
C PHE A 64 22.19 -13.57 15.85
N ARG A 65 22.90 -13.49 14.74
CA ARG A 65 23.33 -14.67 13.97
C ARG A 65 24.33 -15.54 14.77
N GLU A 66 25.16 -14.93 15.61
CA GLU A 66 26.06 -15.66 16.46
C GLU A 66 25.30 -16.42 17.59
N VAL A 67 24.22 -15.81 18.15
CA VAL A 67 23.30 -16.52 19.06
C VAL A 67 22.74 -17.77 18.40
N GLU A 68 22.27 -17.63 17.18
CA GLU A 68 21.71 -18.75 16.42
C GLU A 68 22.74 -19.83 16.13
N ARG A 69 23.97 -19.44 15.80
CA ARG A 69 25.06 -20.37 15.49
C ARG A 69 25.55 -21.15 16.71
N GLN A 70 25.69 -20.48 17.87
CA GLN A 70 26.20 -21.13 19.09
C GLN A 70 25.11 -21.89 19.87
N HIS A 71 23.87 -21.38 19.83
CA HIS A 71 22.76 -21.90 20.64
C HIS A 71 21.49 -22.14 19.83
N PRO A 72 21.51 -22.98 18.75
CA PRO A 72 20.44 -23.07 17.76
C PRO A 72 19.08 -23.54 18.31
N TYR A 73 19.08 -24.28 19.40
CA TYR A 73 17.85 -24.83 20.01
C TYR A 73 17.33 -23.98 21.17
N SER A 74 17.99 -22.87 21.49
CA SER A 74 17.60 -22.02 22.61
C SER A 74 16.37 -21.16 22.26
N GLU A 75 15.67 -20.68 23.26
CA GLU A 75 14.63 -19.70 23.08
C GLU A 75 15.21 -18.38 22.52
N TRP A 76 16.42 -18.04 22.92
CA TRP A 76 17.15 -16.88 22.44
C TRP A 76 17.44 -16.95 20.94
N SER A 77 17.69 -18.14 20.39
CA SER A 77 17.87 -18.33 18.95
C SER A 77 16.59 -17.96 18.18
N ARG A 78 15.41 -18.39 18.67
CA ARG A 78 14.13 -18.00 18.04
C ARG A 78 13.92 -16.50 18.05
N ARG A 79 14.19 -15.85 19.20
CA ARG A 79 14.13 -14.38 19.32
C ARG A 79 15.14 -13.70 18.39
N SER A 80 16.36 -14.24 18.30
CA SER A 80 17.42 -13.66 17.47
C SER A 80 17.09 -13.66 15.97
N ILE A 81 16.42 -14.69 15.44
CA ILE A 81 15.98 -14.70 14.05
C ILE A 81 15.04 -13.52 13.79
N LEU A 82 14.07 -13.29 14.65
CA LEU A 82 13.11 -12.20 14.50
C LEU A 82 13.76 -10.83 14.67
N MET A 83 14.72 -10.73 15.62
CA MET A 83 15.50 -9.48 15.81
C MET A 83 16.42 -9.19 14.62
N THR A 84 16.94 -10.23 13.97
CA THR A 84 17.70 -10.07 12.72
C THR A 84 16.81 -9.50 11.61
N ALA A 85 15.59 -10.04 11.44
CA ALA A 85 14.62 -9.50 10.49
C ALA A 85 14.29 -8.03 10.78
N TYR A 86 14.10 -7.68 12.06
CA TYR A 86 13.85 -6.31 12.48
C TYR A 86 15.05 -5.39 12.22
N ALA A 87 16.28 -5.84 12.50
CA ALA A 87 17.50 -5.06 12.22
C ALA A 87 17.68 -4.79 10.72
N HIS A 88 17.35 -5.78 9.87
CA HIS A 88 17.34 -5.58 8.43
C HIS A 88 16.27 -4.60 7.97
N TYR A 89 15.07 -4.65 8.57
CA TYR A 89 14.02 -3.67 8.30
C TYR A 89 14.46 -2.25 8.66
N GLU A 90 14.99 -2.03 9.87
CA GLU A 90 15.45 -0.70 10.32
C GLU A 90 16.62 -0.15 9.50
N SER A 91 17.41 -1.03 8.88
CA SER A 91 18.49 -0.64 7.94
C SER A 91 18.01 -0.50 6.50
N ASN A 92 16.70 -0.57 6.22
CA ASN A 92 16.08 -0.54 4.89
C ASN A 92 16.53 -1.70 3.96
N ASN A 93 17.08 -2.78 4.51
CA ASN A 93 17.39 -4.00 3.80
C ASN A 93 16.16 -4.91 3.73
N TYR A 94 15.14 -4.46 3.02
CA TYR A 94 13.80 -5.09 3.02
C TYR A 94 13.81 -6.52 2.48
N ALA A 95 14.66 -6.83 1.51
CA ALA A 95 14.75 -8.18 0.94
C ALA A 95 15.23 -9.21 1.98
N GLU A 96 16.27 -8.86 2.73
CA GLU A 96 16.82 -9.67 3.82
C GLU A 96 15.83 -9.78 4.98
N ALA A 97 15.17 -8.67 5.33
CA ALA A 97 14.14 -8.66 6.38
C ALA A 97 12.97 -9.60 6.04
N ILE A 98 12.51 -9.61 4.80
CA ILE A 98 11.46 -10.51 4.31
C ILE A 98 11.93 -11.97 4.39
N ALA A 99 13.16 -12.25 3.97
CA ALA A 99 13.71 -13.61 4.00
C ALA A 99 13.83 -14.17 5.42
N ASP A 100 14.32 -13.35 6.37
CA ASP A 100 14.43 -13.74 7.77
C ASP A 100 13.05 -13.88 8.44
N ALA A 101 12.08 -13.01 8.12
CA ALA A 101 10.69 -13.14 8.57
C ALA A 101 10.03 -14.42 8.04
N ASP A 102 10.18 -14.73 6.75
CA ASP A 102 9.65 -15.97 6.15
C ASP A 102 10.30 -17.21 6.77
N ARG A 103 11.59 -17.16 7.05
CA ARG A 103 12.30 -18.22 7.75
C ARG A 103 11.72 -18.42 9.16
N PHE A 104 11.48 -17.35 9.92
CA PHE A 104 10.86 -17.44 11.23
C PHE A 104 9.45 -18.06 11.16
N ILE A 105 8.62 -17.60 10.24
CA ILE A 105 7.26 -18.13 10.03
C ILE A 105 7.28 -19.62 9.71
N THR A 106 8.23 -20.05 8.88
CA THR A 106 8.36 -21.46 8.47
C THR A 106 8.84 -22.35 9.60
N LEU A 107 9.80 -21.88 10.39
CA LEU A 107 10.37 -22.67 11.48
C LEU A 107 9.45 -22.71 12.74
N TYR A 108 8.71 -21.63 12.97
CA TYR A 108 7.94 -21.45 14.20
C TYR A 108 6.50 -20.98 13.97
N PRO A 109 5.69 -21.71 13.17
CA PRO A 109 4.35 -21.25 12.76
C PRO A 109 3.36 -21.07 13.90
N GLY A 110 3.57 -21.76 15.04
CA GLY A 110 2.74 -21.67 16.25
C GLY A 110 3.29 -20.73 17.33
N ASN A 111 4.37 -19.99 17.07
CA ASN A 111 4.95 -19.10 18.07
C ASN A 111 4.08 -17.86 18.29
N VAL A 112 4.08 -17.34 19.53
CA VAL A 112 3.32 -16.13 19.90
C VAL A 112 3.75 -14.89 19.11
N ALA A 113 5.00 -14.83 18.65
CA ALA A 113 5.55 -13.74 17.84
C ALA A 113 5.32 -13.91 16.31
N THR A 114 4.72 -15.02 15.87
CA THR A 114 4.46 -15.26 14.43
C THR A 114 3.55 -14.19 13.81
N PRO A 115 2.50 -13.68 14.46
CA PRO A 115 1.72 -12.56 13.93
C PRO A 115 2.56 -11.33 13.60
N TYR A 116 3.55 -11.03 14.45
CA TYR A 116 4.50 -9.94 14.19
C TYR A 116 5.39 -10.22 12.98
N ALA A 117 5.90 -11.44 12.83
CA ALA A 117 6.72 -11.79 11.66
C ALA A 117 5.95 -11.61 10.34
N PHE A 118 4.67 -12.01 10.29
CA PHE A 118 3.79 -11.73 9.14
C PHE A 118 3.61 -10.23 8.91
N TYR A 119 3.41 -9.48 9.97
CA TYR A 119 3.26 -8.03 9.90
C TYR A 119 4.55 -7.34 9.43
N LEU A 120 5.72 -7.71 9.99
CA LEU A 120 7.01 -7.15 9.58
C LEU A 120 7.28 -7.39 8.08
N LYS A 121 7.01 -8.60 7.59
CA LYS A 121 7.08 -8.90 6.15
C LYS A 121 6.16 -7.99 5.33
N ALA A 122 4.92 -7.79 5.78
CA ALA A 122 3.96 -6.94 5.08
C ALA A 122 4.40 -5.48 5.05
N ILE A 123 4.96 -4.98 6.15
CA ILE A 123 5.50 -3.62 6.23
C ILE A 123 6.72 -3.46 5.32
N CYS A 124 7.60 -4.44 5.24
CA CYS A 124 8.72 -4.39 4.29
C CYS A 124 8.27 -4.19 2.84
N TYR A 125 7.16 -4.81 2.42
CA TYR A 125 6.59 -4.55 1.10
C TYR A 125 5.93 -3.18 1.01
N PHE A 126 5.26 -2.74 2.09
CA PHE A 126 4.61 -1.44 2.14
C PHE A 126 5.59 -0.27 2.01
N GLU A 127 6.72 -0.33 2.71
CA GLU A 127 7.77 0.71 2.65
C GLU A 127 8.46 0.78 1.26
N GLN A 128 8.35 -0.25 0.45
CA GLN A 128 8.87 -0.28 -0.92
C GLN A 128 7.89 0.31 -1.95
N ILE A 129 6.71 0.76 -1.54
CA ILE A 129 5.74 1.38 -2.44
C ILE A 129 6.29 2.72 -2.92
N VAL A 130 6.30 2.88 -4.23
CA VAL A 130 6.70 4.11 -4.91
C VAL A 130 5.50 4.80 -5.55
N ASP A 131 5.74 5.84 -6.33
CA ASP A 131 4.70 6.62 -7.02
C ASP A 131 3.78 5.76 -7.91
N VAL A 132 2.49 6.19 -8.03
CA VAL A 132 1.45 5.57 -8.87
C VAL A 132 1.88 5.36 -10.32
N GLY A 133 2.77 6.22 -10.83
CA GLY A 133 3.30 6.13 -12.21
C GLY A 133 4.23 4.94 -12.45
N ARG A 134 4.82 4.37 -11.40
CA ARG A 134 5.82 3.32 -11.48
C ARG A 134 5.22 1.91 -11.43
N ASP A 135 6.11 0.91 -11.38
CA ASP A 135 5.74 -0.50 -11.20
C ASP A 135 5.02 -0.72 -9.87
N GLN A 136 3.95 -1.50 -9.90
CA GLN A 136 3.09 -1.78 -8.76
C GLN A 136 3.35 -3.15 -8.10
N ALA A 137 4.43 -3.86 -8.48
CA ALA A 137 4.71 -5.19 -7.94
C ALA A 137 4.84 -5.19 -6.42
N ALA A 138 5.54 -4.20 -5.83
CA ALA A 138 5.64 -4.03 -4.38
C ALA A 138 4.28 -3.72 -3.74
N THR A 139 3.49 -2.86 -4.38
CA THR A 139 2.14 -2.47 -3.92
C THR A 139 1.20 -3.68 -3.87
N GLU A 140 1.23 -4.54 -4.90
CA GLU A 140 0.45 -5.77 -4.92
C GLU A 140 0.93 -6.80 -3.89
N GLN A 141 2.24 -6.89 -3.64
CA GLN A 141 2.78 -7.74 -2.58
C GLN A 141 2.36 -7.23 -1.19
N ALA A 142 2.41 -5.91 -0.98
CA ALA A 142 1.92 -5.28 0.24
C ALA A 142 0.43 -5.58 0.46
N GLN A 143 -0.41 -5.44 -0.58
CA GLN A 143 -1.84 -5.78 -0.51
C GLN A 143 -2.07 -7.22 -0.07
N ARG A 144 -1.36 -8.18 -0.68
CA ARG A 144 -1.50 -9.60 -0.34
C ARG A 144 -1.04 -9.90 1.09
N SER A 145 0.14 -9.38 1.47
CA SER A 145 0.73 -9.65 2.78
C SER A 145 -0.04 -9.00 3.92
N LEU A 146 -0.50 -7.74 3.75
CA LEU A 146 -1.38 -7.07 4.73
C LEU A 146 -2.72 -7.80 4.87
N GLY A 147 -3.33 -8.21 3.76
CA GLY A 147 -4.55 -9.01 3.76
C GLY A 147 -4.37 -10.36 4.47
N GLU A 148 -3.20 -10.99 4.37
CA GLU A 148 -2.88 -12.23 5.07
C GLU A 148 -2.80 -12.02 6.59
N VAL A 149 -2.18 -10.94 7.06
CA VAL A 149 -2.15 -10.57 8.49
C VAL A 149 -3.56 -10.40 9.04
N ILE A 150 -4.41 -9.63 8.34
CA ILE A 150 -5.80 -9.38 8.76
C ILE A 150 -6.62 -10.68 8.83
N LYS A 151 -6.44 -11.56 7.84
CA LYS A 151 -7.17 -12.82 7.76
C LYS A 151 -6.76 -13.83 8.82
N ARG A 152 -5.44 -13.97 9.06
CA ARG A 152 -4.90 -14.96 9.99
C ARG A 152 -5.00 -14.53 11.46
N TYR A 153 -4.81 -13.23 11.72
CA TYR A 153 -4.68 -12.70 13.08
C TYR A 153 -5.62 -11.52 13.35
N PRO A 154 -6.94 -11.63 13.10
CA PRO A 154 -7.88 -10.49 13.04
C PRO A 154 -8.05 -9.72 14.36
N ARG A 155 -7.65 -10.32 15.49
CA ARG A 155 -7.81 -9.74 16.84
C ARG A 155 -6.54 -9.10 17.38
N THR A 156 -5.46 -9.06 16.60
CA THR A 156 -4.19 -8.46 17.00
C THR A 156 -4.14 -6.97 16.64
N GLU A 157 -3.33 -6.21 17.35
CA GLU A 157 -3.02 -4.82 17.02
C GLU A 157 -2.37 -4.69 15.63
N TYR A 158 -1.59 -5.71 15.24
CA TYR A 158 -1.02 -5.80 13.89
C TYR A 158 -2.08 -5.80 12.79
N ALA A 159 -3.22 -6.47 13.02
CA ALA A 159 -4.32 -6.47 12.06
C ALA A 159 -5.05 -5.13 12.00
N ILE A 160 -5.09 -4.37 13.10
CA ILE A 160 -5.70 -3.03 13.12
C ILE A 160 -4.86 -2.07 12.26
N ASP A 161 -3.55 -2.04 12.48
CA ASP A 161 -2.64 -1.21 11.68
C ASP A 161 -2.58 -1.68 10.22
N ALA A 162 -2.56 -3.01 9.99
CA ALA A 162 -2.58 -3.57 8.65
C ALA A 162 -3.83 -3.16 7.84
N ARG A 163 -5.01 -2.97 8.47
CA ARG A 163 -6.20 -2.45 7.79
C ARG A 163 -6.00 -1.03 7.29
N LEU A 164 -5.47 -0.14 8.14
CA LEU A 164 -5.19 1.24 7.76
C LEU A 164 -4.21 1.31 6.57
N LYS A 165 -3.15 0.50 6.63
CA LYS A 165 -2.18 0.42 5.54
C LYS A 165 -2.76 -0.22 4.28
N LEU A 166 -3.64 -1.20 4.42
CA LEU A 166 -4.33 -1.83 3.29
C LEU A 166 -5.23 -0.82 2.55
N ASP A 167 -5.93 0.05 3.28
CA ASP A 167 -6.74 1.11 2.66
C ASP A 167 -5.85 2.07 1.85
N MET A 168 -4.68 2.46 2.36
CA MET A 168 -3.71 3.28 1.62
C MET A 168 -3.19 2.57 0.36
N VAL A 169 -2.89 1.28 0.47
CA VAL A 169 -2.45 0.45 -0.67
C VAL A 169 -3.54 0.34 -1.73
N GLN A 170 -4.79 0.16 -1.33
CA GLN A 170 -5.93 0.09 -2.25
C GLN A 170 -6.15 1.41 -2.96
N ASP A 171 -6.02 2.54 -2.26
CA ASP A 171 -6.13 3.87 -2.86
C ASP A 171 -5.01 4.10 -3.90
N GLN A 172 -3.78 3.68 -3.61
CA GLN A 172 -2.65 3.72 -4.56
C GLN A 172 -2.92 2.88 -5.83
N LEU A 173 -3.43 1.65 -5.68
CA LEU A 173 -3.78 0.78 -6.81
C LEU A 173 -4.96 1.34 -7.63
N ALA A 174 -5.98 1.89 -6.96
CA ALA A 174 -7.09 2.58 -7.61
C ALA A 174 -6.60 3.79 -8.41
N GLY A 175 -5.71 4.61 -7.83
CA GLY A 175 -5.09 5.76 -8.48
C GLY A 175 -4.36 5.37 -9.77
N LYS A 176 -3.69 4.21 -9.82
CA LYS A 176 -3.07 3.68 -11.03
C LYS A 176 -4.09 3.40 -12.11
N GLU A 177 -5.16 2.67 -11.78
CA GLU A 177 -6.23 2.36 -12.74
C GLU A 177 -6.91 3.64 -13.24
N MET A 178 -7.15 4.61 -12.36
CA MET A 178 -7.69 5.93 -12.72
C MET A 178 -6.79 6.67 -13.69
N THR A 179 -5.49 6.68 -13.45
CA THR A 179 -4.50 7.35 -14.31
C THR A 179 -4.51 6.76 -15.72
N ILE A 180 -4.53 5.43 -15.83
CA ILE A 180 -4.62 4.70 -17.10
C ILE A 180 -5.97 4.98 -17.79
N GLY A 181 -7.07 4.93 -17.03
CA GLY A 181 -8.41 5.21 -17.55
C GLY A 181 -8.53 6.61 -18.13
N ARG A 182 -8.07 7.62 -17.39
CA ARG A 182 -8.04 9.02 -17.86
C ARG A 182 -7.16 9.21 -19.14
N PHE A 183 -6.05 8.47 -19.21
CA PHE A 183 -5.21 8.46 -20.41
C PHE A 183 -5.99 7.94 -21.63
N TYR A 184 -6.69 6.80 -21.51
CA TYR A 184 -7.48 6.24 -22.60
C TYR A 184 -8.65 7.14 -23.02
N LEU A 185 -9.32 7.83 -22.09
CA LEU A 185 -10.36 8.79 -22.43
C LEU A 185 -9.80 9.94 -23.28
N ARG A 186 -8.67 10.52 -22.86
CA ARG A 186 -8.01 11.59 -23.60
C ARG A 186 -7.50 11.14 -24.97
N ALA A 187 -7.10 9.88 -25.10
CA ALA A 187 -6.67 9.26 -26.35
C ALA A 187 -7.84 8.87 -27.28
N GLY A 188 -9.10 9.16 -26.89
CA GLY A 188 -10.26 8.84 -27.70
C GLY A 188 -10.63 7.34 -27.72
N ASN A 189 -10.18 6.57 -26.72
CA ASN A 189 -10.49 5.15 -26.57
C ASN A 189 -11.37 4.88 -25.34
N PRO A 190 -12.67 5.21 -25.38
CA PRO A 190 -13.58 5.07 -24.25
C PRO A 190 -13.79 3.61 -23.82
N ILE A 191 -13.70 2.64 -24.73
CA ILE A 191 -13.89 1.22 -24.40
C ILE A 191 -12.76 0.73 -23.48
N ALA A 192 -11.51 1.08 -23.77
CA ALA A 192 -10.38 0.74 -22.91
C ALA A 192 -10.48 1.46 -21.55
N ALA A 193 -10.92 2.72 -21.54
CA ALA A 193 -11.15 3.48 -20.31
C ALA A 193 -12.21 2.85 -19.42
N ILE A 194 -13.35 2.38 -19.99
CA ILE A 194 -14.43 1.69 -19.27
C ILE A 194 -13.86 0.48 -18.51
N GLY A 195 -13.00 -0.32 -19.14
CA GLY A 195 -12.38 -1.48 -18.49
C GLY A 195 -11.61 -1.08 -17.22
N ARG A 196 -10.85 0.03 -17.26
CA ARG A 196 -10.08 0.53 -16.12
C ARG A 196 -10.96 1.07 -15.01
N PHE A 197 -11.91 1.94 -15.32
CA PHE A 197 -12.82 2.50 -14.32
C PHE A 197 -13.73 1.43 -13.68
N ARG A 198 -14.15 0.42 -14.43
CA ARG A 198 -14.88 -0.73 -13.88
C ARG A 198 -14.02 -1.50 -12.86
N THR A 199 -12.72 -1.64 -13.09
CA THR A 199 -11.81 -2.25 -12.11
C THR A 199 -11.81 -1.47 -10.80
N VAL A 200 -11.78 -0.13 -10.85
CA VAL A 200 -11.85 0.71 -9.65
C VAL A 200 -13.16 0.47 -8.89
N VAL A 201 -14.30 0.55 -9.58
CA VAL A 201 -15.63 0.37 -8.94
C VAL A 201 -15.83 -1.04 -8.39
N ALA A 202 -15.25 -2.07 -9.04
CA ALA A 202 -15.43 -3.46 -8.63
C ALA A 202 -14.45 -3.94 -7.55
N ARG A 203 -13.24 -3.40 -7.48
CA ARG A 203 -12.18 -3.90 -6.61
C ARG A 203 -11.71 -2.91 -5.55
N TYR A 204 -11.96 -1.63 -5.77
CA TYR A 204 -11.46 -0.52 -4.94
C TYR A 204 -12.59 0.45 -4.58
N GLU A 205 -13.77 -0.07 -4.34
CA GLU A 205 -15.01 0.68 -4.09
C GLU A 205 -14.97 1.58 -2.85
N THR A 206 -14.10 1.26 -1.88
CA THR A 206 -13.94 2.02 -0.63
C THR A 206 -12.94 3.17 -0.75
N THR A 207 -12.25 3.30 -1.88
CA THR A 207 -11.23 4.33 -2.09
C THR A 207 -11.82 5.68 -2.44
N SER A 208 -11.04 6.74 -2.24
CA SER A 208 -11.38 8.11 -2.64
C SER A 208 -11.62 8.28 -4.14
N HIS A 209 -11.17 7.33 -4.94
CA HIS A 209 -11.29 7.32 -6.40
C HIS A 209 -12.62 6.78 -6.93
N ALA A 210 -13.40 6.07 -6.10
CA ALA A 210 -14.65 5.43 -6.56
C ALA A 210 -15.70 6.42 -7.10
N PRO A 211 -15.96 7.59 -6.51
CA PRO A 211 -16.91 8.56 -7.05
C PRO A 211 -16.49 9.07 -8.44
N GLU A 212 -15.24 9.43 -8.62
CA GLU A 212 -14.73 9.85 -9.93
C GLU A 212 -14.83 8.72 -10.96
N ALA A 213 -14.49 7.48 -10.58
CA ALA A 213 -14.57 6.33 -11.49
C ALA A 213 -15.99 6.12 -12.01
N LEU A 214 -17.01 6.24 -11.13
CA LEU A 214 -18.42 6.16 -11.52
C LEU A 214 -18.82 7.29 -12.49
N TYR A 215 -18.39 8.53 -12.22
CA TYR A 215 -18.61 9.66 -13.14
C TYR A 215 -17.96 9.41 -14.49
N ARG A 216 -16.69 8.98 -14.52
CA ARG A 216 -15.99 8.69 -15.78
C ARG A 216 -16.61 7.53 -16.55
N LEU A 217 -17.23 6.56 -15.86
CA LEU A 217 -18.04 5.53 -16.50
C LEU A 217 -19.29 6.13 -17.17
N VAL A 218 -19.99 7.06 -16.52
CA VAL A 218 -21.11 7.78 -17.14
C VAL A 218 -20.65 8.47 -18.44
N GLU A 219 -19.59 9.24 -18.39
CA GLU A 219 -19.01 9.94 -19.52
C GLU A 219 -18.63 8.99 -20.67
N ALA A 220 -17.90 7.92 -20.35
CA ALA A 220 -17.45 6.96 -21.34
C ALA A 220 -18.60 6.15 -21.96
N TYR A 221 -19.59 5.72 -21.16
CA TYR A 221 -20.76 5.01 -21.68
C TYR A 221 -21.63 5.91 -22.57
N MET A 222 -21.79 7.17 -22.23
CA MET A 222 -22.49 8.12 -23.09
C MET A 222 -21.75 8.33 -24.42
N THR A 223 -20.42 8.35 -24.40
CA THR A 223 -19.60 8.49 -25.61
C THR A 223 -19.76 7.30 -26.56
N VAL A 224 -19.89 6.08 -26.03
CA VAL A 224 -20.09 4.87 -26.85
C VAL A 224 -21.56 4.57 -27.14
N GLY A 225 -22.51 5.40 -26.67
CA GLY A 225 -23.94 5.25 -26.93
C GLY A 225 -24.67 4.26 -25.99
N LEU A 226 -24.02 3.78 -24.93
CA LEU A 226 -24.61 2.85 -23.94
C LEU A 226 -25.33 3.61 -22.83
N MET A 227 -26.48 4.24 -23.20
CA MET A 227 -27.21 5.17 -22.32
C MET A 227 -27.74 4.51 -21.05
N ASP A 228 -28.17 3.24 -21.12
CA ASP A 228 -28.67 2.52 -19.94
C ASP A 228 -27.57 2.26 -18.90
N GLU A 229 -26.36 1.94 -19.37
CA GLU A 229 -25.23 1.78 -18.47
C GLU A 229 -24.77 3.12 -17.87
N ALA A 230 -24.82 4.19 -18.64
CA ALA A 230 -24.56 5.56 -18.14
C ALA A 230 -25.54 5.92 -17.02
N ARG A 231 -26.85 5.69 -17.24
CA ARG A 231 -27.91 5.96 -16.25
C ARG A 231 -27.74 5.15 -14.97
N LYS A 232 -27.40 3.84 -15.10
CA LYS A 232 -27.14 2.94 -13.94
C LYS A 232 -25.96 3.45 -13.10
N ASN A 233 -24.83 3.77 -13.74
CA ASN A 233 -23.65 4.28 -13.02
C ASN A 233 -23.91 5.63 -12.36
N GLY A 234 -24.66 6.52 -13.02
CA GLY A 234 -25.11 7.78 -12.42
C GLY A 234 -26.04 7.56 -11.22
N ALA A 235 -26.91 6.55 -11.28
CA ALA A 235 -27.76 6.19 -10.16
C ALA A 235 -26.99 5.59 -8.98
N VAL A 236 -26.02 4.72 -9.26
CA VAL A 236 -25.10 4.18 -8.21
C VAL A 236 -24.30 5.29 -7.55
N LEU A 237 -23.80 6.26 -8.33
CA LEU A 237 -23.08 7.43 -7.82
C LEU A 237 -23.99 8.29 -6.92
N GLY A 238 -25.21 8.60 -7.36
CA GLY A 238 -26.15 9.40 -6.57
C GLY A 238 -26.65 8.69 -5.32
N TYR A 239 -26.77 7.37 -5.34
CA TYR A 239 -27.16 6.60 -4.17
C TYR A 239 -26.08 6.55 -3.09
N ASN A 240 -24.83 6.29 -3.50
CA ASN A 240 -23.72 6.11 -2.56
C ASN A 240 -23.06 7.43 -2.16
N TYR A 241 -23.05 8.43 -3.07
CA TYR A 241 -22.31 9.69 -2.89
C TYR A 241 -23.19 10.91 -3.23
N PRO A 242 -24.38 11.10 -2.60
CA PRO A 242 -25.36 12.11 -3.02
C PRO A 242 -24.88 13.56 -2.86
N GLY A 243 -23.91 13.82 -1.98
CA GLY A 243 -23.33 15.15 -1.75
C GLY A 243 -22.05 15.44 -2.53
N ASP A 244 -21.55 14.47 -3.31
CA ASP A 244 -20.28 14.60 -4.01
C ASP A 244 -20.39 15.49 -5.27
N ALA A 245 -19.32 16.21 -5.57
CA ALA A 245 -19.21 17.02 -6.78
C ALA A 245 -19.36 16.16 -8.06
N TRP A 246 -18.79 14.95 -8.06
CA TRP A 246 -18.91 14.04 -9.19
C TRP A 246 -20.34 13.61 -9.48
N TYR A 247 -21.20 13.52 -8.45
CA TYR A 247 -22.62 13.27 -8.68
C TYR A 247 -23.33 14.46 -9.33
N ARG A 248 -23.03 15.69 -8.91
CA ARG A 248 -23.59 16.90 -9.53
C ARG A 248 -23.24 16.95 -11.02
N ASP A 249 -21.99 16.67 -11.36
CA ASP A 249 -21.49 16.66 -12.75
C ASP A 249 -22.14 15.54 -13.56
N ALA A 250 -22.25 14.32 -13.00
CA ALA A 250 -22.93 13.21 -13.65
C ALA A 250 -24.41 13.50 -13.90
N TYR A 251 -25.09 14.10 -12.92
CA TYR A 251 -26.50 14.49 -13.03
C TYR A 251 -26.71 15.54 -14.13
N ALA A 252 -25.88 16.58 -14.15
CA ALA A 252 -25.92 17.62 -15.19
C ALA A 252 -25.65 17.03 -16.58
N LEU A 253 -24.66 16.15 -16.70
CA LEU A 253 -24.32 15.49 -17.97
C LEU A 253 -25.45 14.61 -18.48
N LEU A 254 -26.10 13.81 -17.64
CA LEU A 254 -27.22 12.96 -18.01
C LEU A 254 -28.46 13.79 -18.40
N THR A 255 -28.81 14.80 -17.59
CA THR A 255 -29.99 15.62 -17.82
C THR A 255 -29.86 16.50 -19.08
N SER A 256 -28.65 16.94 -19.45
CA SER A 256 -28.39 17.65 -20.71
C SER A 256 -28.74 16.83 -21.97
N ARG A 257 -28.81 15.51 -21.82
CA ARG A 257 -29.25 14.58 -22.88
C ARG A 257 -30.67 14.03 -22.66
N GLY A 258 -31.46 14.64 -21.75
CA GLY A 258 -32.82 14.20 -21.42
C GLY A 258 -32.88 12.88 -20.62
N LEU A 259 -31.76 12.42 -20.08
CA LEU A 259 -31.67 11.21 -19.28
C LEU A 259 -31.77 11.54 -17.80
N ARG A 260 -32.31 10.63 -17.01
CA ARG A 260 -32.28 10.72 -15.53
C ARG A 260 -31.59 9.49 -14.95
N PRO A 261 -30.78 9.66 -13.89
CA PRO A 261 -30.22 8.52 -13.18
C PRO A 261 -31.33 7.58 -12.72
N THR A 262 -31.26 6.32 -13.13
CA THR A 262 -32.25 5.31 -12.74
C THR A 262 -31.62 3.93 -12.72
N LEU A 263 -32.06 3.11 -11.81
CA LEU A 263 -31.64 1.74 -11.66
C LEU A 263 -32.56 0.76 -12.41
N ALA A 264 -33.77 1.20 -12.80
CA ALA A 264 -34.64 0.40 -13.57
C ALA A 264 -34.18 0.27 -15.04
N PRO A 265 -34.07 -0.93 -15.61
CA PRO A 265 -33.91 -1.10 -17.05
C PRO A 265 -35.13 -0.52 -17.76
N THR A 266 -34.93 0.18 -18.88
CA THR A 266 -36.00 0.64 -19.76
C THR A 266 -36.51 -0.54 -20.58
N GLY A 267 -37.11 -1.51 -19.91
CA GLY A 267 -37.67 -2.72 -20.54
C GLY A 267 -38.05 -3.71 -19.45
N SER A 268 -39.33 -3.85 -19.24
CA SER A 268 -40.06 -4.90 -18.54
C SER A 268 -39.23 -6.03 -17.91
N GLY A 269 -39.24 -6.10 -16.59
CA GLY A 269 -39.03 -7.34 -15.88
C GLY A 269 -37.90 -7.38 -14.85
N SER A 270 -38.32 -7.65 -13.64
CA SER A 270 -37.60 -8.09 -12.46
C SER A 270 -36.68 -7.08 -11.77
N GLY A 271 -36.94 -6.90 -10.46
CA GLY A 271 -36.27 -5.97 -9.57
C GLY A 271 -34.75 -6.07 -9.62
N ALA A 272 -34.13 -5.02 -10.15
CA ALA A 272 -32.69 -4.84 -10.08
C ALA A 272 -32.27 -4.59 -8.63
N VAL A 273 -31.60 -5.56 -8.04
CA VAL A 273 -30.90 -5.39 -6.76
C VAL A 273 -29.75 -4.42 -7.01
N LEU A 274 -29.75 -3.29 -6.30
CA LEU A 274 -28.64 -2.36 -6.25
C LEU A 274 -27.35 -3.08 -5.87
N PRO A 275 -26.25 -2.93 -6.62
CA PRO A 275 -24.96 -3.33 -6.10
C PRO A 275 -24.65 -2.45 -4.88
N ARG A 276 -24.72 -3.05 -3.71
CA ARG A 276 -24.38 -2.42 -2.43
C ARG A 276 -22.87 -2.31 -2.34
N LEU A 277 -22.37 -1.10 -2.12
CA LEU A 277 -21.05 -0.92 -1.53
C LEU A 277 -21.18 -1.20 -0.02
N PRO A 278 -20.42 -2.15 0.54
CA PRO A 278 -20.71 -2.73 1.87
C PRO A 278 -20.51 -1.79 3.07
N PHE A 279 -20.01 -0.58 2.88
CA PHE A 279 -19.58 0.31 3.96
C PHE A 279 -20.45 1.57 4.19
N LEU A 280 -21.53 1.76 3.45
CA LEU A 280 -22.35 2.97 3.62
C LEU A 280 -23.61 2.73 4.44
N PRO A 281 -24.00 3.67 5.35
CA PRO A 281 -25.16 3.52 6.20
C PRO A 281 -26.46 3.45 5.39
N HIS A 282 -27.41 2.67 5.90
CA HIS A 282 -28.68 2.37 5.27
C HIS A 282 -29.53 3.63 5.05
N ARG A 283 -29.65 4.09 3.84
CA ARG A 283 -30.73 5.01 3.45
C ARG A 283 -31.81 4.23 2.69
N LYS A 284 -33.09 4.41 3.05
CA LYS A 284 -34.20 3.85 2.27
C LYS A 284 -34.16 4.44 0.87
N ALA A 285 -34.11 3.59 -0.15
CA ALA A 285 -34.05 4.01 -1.54
C ALA A 285 -35.40 4.56 -1.98
N ASP A 286 -35.44 5.83 -2.36
CA ASP A 286 -36.48 6.37 -3.21
C ASP A 286 -36.19 5.96 -4.67
N PRO A 287 -37.20 5.50 -5.43
CA PRO A 287 -37.01 5.03 -6.80
C PRO A 287 -36.62 6.14 -7.80
N ALA A 288 -36.75 7.40 -7.43
CA ALA A 288 -36.24 8.55 -8.19
C ALA A 288 -35.20 9.26 -7.32
N LEU A 289 -33.93 9.15 -7.70
CA LEU A 289 -32.86 9.91 -7.06
C LEU A 289 -33.10 11.41 -7.28
N ALA A 290 -33.27 12.14 -6.19
CA ALA A 290 -33.43 13.59 -6.22
C ALA A 290 -32.22 14.26 -6.88
N ALA A 291 -32.45 15.41 -7.50
CA ALA A 291 -31.35 16.25 -7.96
C ALA A 291 -30.38 16.54 -6.81
N PRO A 292 -29.08 16.63 -7.06
CA PRO A 292 -28.12 17.00 -6.05
C PRO A 292 -28.45 18.38 -5.47
N PRO A 293 -28.20 18.64 -4.18
CA PRO A 293 -28.44 19.96 -3.60
C PRO A 293 -27.64 21.00 -4.38
N THR A 294 -28.34 22.00 -4.90
CA THR A 294 -27.70 23.19 -5.51
C THR A 294 -27.05 23.97 -4.39
N GLU A 295 -25.77 24.23 -4.44
CA GLU A 295 -25.16 25.28 -3.61
C GLU A 295 -25.86 26.59 -3.90
N SER A 296 -26.57 27.14 -2.92
CA SER A 296 -27.06 28.50 -2.98
C SER A 296 -25.85 29.43 -3.07
N ALA A 297 -25.68 30.07 -4.20
CA ALA A 297 -24.71 31.13 -4.37
C ALA A 297 -25.00 32.24 -3.34
N GLY A 298 -24.06 32.45 -2.42
CA GLY A 298 -23.99 33.64 -1.61
C GLY A 298 -24.11 33.40 -0.11
N THR A 299 -22.98 33.16 0.53
CA THR A 299 -22.74 33.77 1.85
C THR A 299 -21.26 34.07 1.96
N SER A 300 -20.99 35.39 2.01
CA SER A 300 -19.69 36.00 2.23
C SER A 300 -19.01 35.46 3.49
N ILE A 301 -17.73 35.28 3.38
CA ILE A 301 -16.79 34.99 4.48
C ILE A 301 -16.92 36.14 5.52
N ALA A 302 -17.54 35.85 6.64
CA ALA A 302 -17.41 36.64 7.87
C ALA A 302 -16.41 35.92 8.77
N GLN A 303 -15.27 36.57 9.00
CA GLN A 303 -14.37 36.25 10.11
C GLN A 303 -15.13 36.20 11.42
N VAL A 304 -14.98 35.13 12.17
CA VAL A 304 -15.32 35.10 13.60
C VAL A 304 -14.10 34.57 14.35
N ASP A 305 -13.40 35.54 14.95
CA ASP A 305 -12.56 35.32 16.11
C ASP A 305 -13.43 34.97 17.30
N GLY A 306 -13.02 34.02 18.14
CA GLY A 306 -13.65 33.87 19.44
C GLY A 306 -13.63 32.48 20.03
N ALA A 307 -12.80 32.33 21.04
CA ALA A 307 -12.64 31.18 21.92
C ALA A 307 -13.96 30.62 22.50
N GLY A 308 -14.09 29.28 22.52
CA GLY A 308 -15.14 28.60 23.22
C GLY A 308 -14.83 27.14 23.47
N LYS A 309 -14.45 26.81 24.70
CA LYS A 309 -14.28 25.44 25.19
C LYS A 309 -15.60 24.66 25.03
N ALA A 310 -15.53 23.52 24.32
CA ALA A 310 -16.48 22.44 24.48
C ALA A 310 -15.71 21.13 24.60
N ALA A 311 -15.88 20.47 25.75
CA ALA A 311 -15.31 19.16 26.01
C ALA A 311 -16.07 18.12 25.19
N ASP A 312 -15.37 17.48 24.22
CA ASP A 312 -15.90 16.32 23.55
C ASP A 312 -15.16 15.07 24.03
N LYS A 313 -15.94 14.18 24.64
CA LYS A 313 -15.52 12.84 25.02
C LYS A 313 -15.60 11.92 23.80
N THR A 314 -14.70 12.04 22.87
CA THR A 314 -14.48 11.03 21.85
C THR A 314 -13.42 10.06 22.38
N ALA A 315 -13.79 8.78 22.43
CA ALA A 315 -12.88 7.69 22.76
C ALA A 315 -11.65 7.79 21.86
N ALA A 316 -10.54 8.21 22.43
CA ALA A 316 -9.25 8.23 21.75
C ALA A 316 -8.94 6.82 21.30
N ALA A 317 -8.97 6.57 20.00
CA ALA A 317 -8.35 5.41 19.41
C ALA A 317 -6.88 5.45 19.85
N LYS A 318 -6.48 4.44 20.65
CA LYS A 318 -5.11 4.29 21.16
C LYS A 318 -4.17 4.34 19.96
N ALA A 319 -3.27 5.31 19.93
CA ALA A 319 -2.26 5.42 18.89
C ALA A 319 -1.53 4.08 18.72
N PRO A 320 -1.11 3.72 17.50
CA PRO A 320 -0.34 2.51 17.30
C PRO A 320 0.86 2.50 18.24
N PRO A 321 1.24 1.34 18.79
CA PRO A 321 2.33 1.25 19.75
C PRO A 321 3.59 1.88 19.17
N ARG A 322 4.20 2.79 19.94
CA ARG A 322 5.49 3.37 19.55
C ARG A 322 6.49 2.23 19.40
N LYS A 323 7.39 2.33 18.42
CA LYS A 323 8.43 1.33 18.11
C LYS A 323 9.16 0.77 19.35
N LYS A 324 9.26 1.54 20.45
CA LYS A 324 9.89 1.12 21.72
C LYS A 324 9.05 0.18 22.57
N ASP A 325 7.72 0.35 22.56
CA ASP A 325 6.83 -0.44 23.42
C ASP A 325 6.74 -1.89 22.94
N PHE A 326 6.93 -2.12 21.64
CA PHE A 326 6.91 -3.45 21.02
C PHE A 326 8.08 -4.34 21.49
N LEU A 327 9.30 -3.80 21.57
CA LEU A 327 10.47 -4.55 22.01
C LEU A 327 10.31 -5.03 23.45
N HIS A 328 9.63 -4.24 24.29
CA HIS A 328 9.34 -4.58 25.68
C HIS A 328 8.24 -5.64 25.84
N ASP A 329 7.12 -5.50 25.11
CA ASP A 329 5.93 -6.35 25.31
C ASP A 329 6.04 -7.73 24.66
N VAL A 330 6.69 -7.84 23.49
CA VAL A 330 6.76 -9.11 22.73
C VAL A 330 8.03 -9.90 23.03
N LEU A 331 9.10 -9.23 23.41
CA LEU A 331 10.41 -9.84 23.62
C LEU A 331 10.83 -9.91 25.10
N GLY A 332 10.08 -9.27 26.00
CA GLY A 332 10.36 -9.29 27.43
C GLY A 332 11.69 -8.61 27.80
N LEU A 333 12.04 -7.52 27.11
CA LEU A 333 13.21 -6.68 27.36
C LEU A 333 12.85 -5.49 28.21
#